data_fcfd9ccdfa325e62035158aa43fb6f16
#
_entry.id   fcfd9ccdfa325e62035158aa43fb6f16
#
_cell.length_a   1.000
_cell.length_b   1.000
_cell.length_c   1.000
_cell.angle_alpha   90.00
_cell.angle_beta   90.00
_cell.angle_gamma   90.00
#
_symmetry.space_group_name_H-M   'P 1'
#
loop_
_entity.id
_entity.type
_entity.pdbx_description
1 polymer ?
#
loop_
_entity_poly.entity_id
_entity_poly.type
_entity_poly.pdbx_seq_one_letter_code
_entity_poly.pdbx_strand_id
1 'polypeptide(L)'
;MGHRIRVRIGGVDDLQRVLRFAAMVPELPATRRLLGRPQPAPEAVTAGQRERYRRLLADPERHVLLAVDDDGTAVGMGIVAMDRTGHLLDIAAARLTHLVVDRRHRRRGAGRALIAAAAAFAEQNDIEHVMVGVSPASREGNRFLARLGFMPVLVRRVATVQVLRRHLVVPDIGLDVPAGRPRPRRRRAPQGRREGVA
;
A
#
# COMPACT_ATOMS: atom_id res chain seq x y z
N MET A 1 9.86 -32.49 2.39
CA MET A 1 8.42 -32.16 2.22
C MET A 1 8.31 -30.71 1.77
N GLY A 2 7.78 -30.45 0.57
CA GLY A 2 7.63 -29.09 0.04
C GLY A 2 6.45 -28.39 0.72
N HIS A 3 6.68 -27.27 1.38
CA HIS A 3 5.62 -26.45 1.94
C HIS A 3 4.73 -25.93 0.79
N ARG A 4 3.47 -26.32 0.80
CA ARG A 4 2.49 -25.88 -0.18
C ARG A 4 1.92 -24.53 0.28
N ILE A 5 2.14 -23.49 -0.52
CA ILE A 5 1.55 -22.18 -0.27
C ILE A 5 0.23 -22.10 -1.02
N ARG A 6 -0.84 -21.74 -0.31
CA ARG A 6 -2.15 -21.41 -0.88
C ARG A 6 -2.42 -19.93 -0.76
N VAL A 7 -3.22 -19.37 -1.66
CA VAL A 7 -3.64 -17.96 -1.58
C VAL A 7 -5.16 -17.94 -1.42
N ARG A 8 -5.61 -17.10 -0.49
CA ARG A 8 -7.03 -16.82 -0.29
C ARG A 8 -7.28 -15.32 -0.19
N ILE A 9 -8.51 -14.92 -0.41
CA ILE A 9 -8.95 -13.55 -0.14
C ILE A 9 -9.10 -13.37 1.37
N GLY A 10 -8.60 -12.26 1.89
CA GLY A 10 -8.74 -11.85 3.29
C GLY A 10 -10.07 -11.15 3.51
N GLY A 11 -10.75 -11.51 4.59
CA GLY A 11 -11.96 -10.86 5.08
C GLY A 11 -11.69 -9.94 6.28
N VAL A 12 -12.74 -9.34 6.83
CA VAL A 12 -12.66 -8.40 7.96
C VAL A 12 -12.01 -9.04 9.19
N ASP A 13 -12.19 -10.35 9.38
CA ASP A 13 -11.57 -11.13 10.47
C ASP A 13 -10.05 -11.23 10.36
N ASP A 14 -9.50 -10.97 9.18
CA ASP A 14 -8.05 -10.96 8.95
C ASP A 14 -7.39 -9.63 9.28
N LEU A 15 -8.11 -8.66 9.81
CA LEU A 15 -7.60 -7.31 10.07
C LEU A 15 -6.27 -7.30 10.83
N GLN A 16 -6.12 -8.13 11.85
CA GLN A 16 -4.86 -8.19 12.63
C GLN A 16 -3.69 -8.74 11.79
N ARG A 17 -3.95 -9.76 10.95
CA ARG A 17 -2.96 -10.31 10.02
C ARG A 17 -2.52 -9.27 9.00
N VAL A 18 -3.49 -8.55 8.43
CA VAL A 18 -3.23 -7.48 7.46
C VAL A 18 -2.42 -6.35 8.06
N LEU A 19 -2.74 -5.91 9.28
CA LEU A 19 -2.00 -4.86 9.98
C LEU A 19 -0.54 -5.27 10.26
N ARG A 20 -0.31 -6.55 10.63
CA ARG A 20 1.05 -7.08 10.79
C ARG A 20 1.86 -6.98 9.49
N PHE A 21 1.29 -7.38 8.36
CA PHE A 21 1.98 -7.26 7.06
C PHE A 21 2.12 -5.82 6.60
N ALA A 22 1.12 -4.98 6.84
CA ALA A 22 1.19 -3.56 6.52
C ALA A 22 2.35 -2.85 7.24
N ALA A 23 2.65 -3.23 8.46
CA ALA A 23 3.80 -2.73 9.20
C ALA A 23 5.15 -3.19 8.60
N MET A 24 5.17 -4.29 7.84
CA MET A 24 6.35 -4.80 7.15
C MET A 24 6.59 -4.15 5.78
N VAL A 25 5.59 -3.43 5.23
CA VAL A 25 5.76 -2.69 3.97
C VAL A 25 6.81 -1.60 4.18
N PRO A 26 7.93 -1.62 3.47
CA PRO A 26 8.92 -0.58 3.62
C PRO A 26 8.30 0.76 3.18
N GLU A 27 8.09 1.67 4.11
CA GLU A 27 7.88 3.06 3.72
C GLU A 27 9.14 3.51 2.99
N LEU A 28 8.98 3.97 1.75
CA LEU A 28 10.09 4.54 1.01
C LEU A 28 10.70 5.66 1.86
N PRO A 29 12.03 5.68 2.11
CA PRO A 29 12.67 6.73 2.91
C PRO A 29 12.33 8.15 2.42
N ALA A 30 12.17 8.30 1.11
CA ALA A 30 11.72 9.53 0.48
C ALA A 30 10.29 9.90 0.91
N THR A 31 9.37 8.96 0.94
CA THR A 31 7.96 9.19 1.35
C THR A 31 7.89 9.59 2.82
N ARG A 32 8.71 8.97 3.68
CA ARG A 32 8.79 9.32 5.10
C ARG A 32 9.27 10.76 5.30
N ARG A 33 10.35 11.15 4.65
CA ARG A 33 10.87 12.55 4.70
C ARG A 33 9.86 13.55 4.18
N LEU A 34 9.16 13.22 3.10
CA LEU A 34 8.13 14.07 2.49
C LEU A 34 6.90 14.27 3.38
N LEU A 35 6.50 13.23 4.11
CA LEU A 35 5.32 13.28 4.98
C LEU A 35 5.62 13.92 6.35
N GLY A 36 6.89 14.24 6.64
CA GLY A 36 7.31 14.79 7.95
C GLY A 36 6.89 13.91 9.13
N ARG A 37 6.67 12.61 8.88
CA ARG A 37 6.20 11.68 9.90
C ARG A 37 7.37 11.18 10.72
N PRO A 38 7.33 11.34 12.06
CA PRO A 38 8.23 10.61 12.92
C PRO A 38 8.04 9.11 12.67
N GLN A 39 9.11 8.34 12.84
CA GLN A 39 9.04 6.89 12.76
C GLN A 39 8.04 6.41 13.81
N PRO A 40 6.90 5.83 13.43
CA PRO A 40 6.06 5.20 14.43
C PRO A 40 6.88 4.09 15.08
N ALA A 41 6.77 3.98 16.39
CA ALA A 41 7.26 2.79 17.06
C ALA A 41 6.69 1.57 16.32
N PRO A 42 7.47 0.51 16.08
CA PRO A 42 7.08 -0.62 15.22
C PRO A 42 5.77 -1.31 15.67
N GLU A 43 5.26 -0.99 16.84
CA GLU A 43 4.10 -1.66 17.46
C GLU A 43 2.81 -0.81 17.51
N ALA A 44 2.87 0.48 17.23
CA ALA A 44 1.69 1.35 17.37
C ALA A 44 0.92 1.50 16.05
N VAL A 45 0.04 0.53 15.76
CA VAL A 45 -0.98 0.71 14.72
C VAL A 45 -1.97 1.77 15.21
N THR A 46 -2.00 2.93 14.55
CA THR A 46 -2.93 4.01 14.91
C THR A 46 -4.38 3.60 14.62
N ALA A 47 -5.34 4.16 15.37
CA ALA A 47 -6.77 3.94 15.13
C ALA A 47 -7.15 4.28 13.66
N GLY A 48 -6.56 5.32 13.09
CA GLY A 48 -6.77 5.70 11.69
C GLY A 48 -6.24 4.67 10.68
N GLN A 49 -5.12 4.00 10.97
CA GLN A 49 -4.61 2.91 10.14
C GLN A 49 -5.53 1.68 10.23
N ARG A 50 -5.97 1.33 11.44
CA ARG A 50 -6.91 0.21 11.66
C ARG A 50 -8.19 0.41 10.87
N GLU A 51 -8.79 1.60 10.95
CA GLU A 51 -10.01 1.93 10.22
C GLU A 51 -9.80 1.92 8.69
N ARG A 52 -8.67 2.43 8.21
CA ARG A 52 -8.33 2.36 6.79
C ARG A 52 -8.26 0.93 6.27
N TYR A 53 -7.61 0.01 7.00
CA TYR A 53 -7.51 -1.39 6.58
C TYR A 53 -8.83 -2.16 6.75
N ARG A 54 -9.66 -1.78 7.71
CA ARG A 54 -11.02 -2.33 7.82
C ARG A 54 -11.85 -1.99 6.58
N ARG A 55 -11.85 -0.73 6.14
CA ARG A 55 -12.53 -0.31 4.91
C ARG A 55 -11.96 -1.00 3.68
N LEU A 56 -10.65 -1.17 3.62
CA LEU A 56 -10.02 -1.89 2.53
C LEU A 56 -10.48 -3.34 2.43
N LEU A 57 -10.64 -4.02 3.57
CA LEU A 57 -11.12 -5.41 3.63
C LEU A 57 -12.61 -5.55 3.30
N ALA A 58 -13.38 -4.47 3.42
CA ALA A 58 -14.80 -4.40 3.06
C ALA A 58 -15.03 -3.85 1.64
N ASP A 59 -13.97 -3.43 0.93
CA ASP A 59 -14.07 -2.82 -0.39
C ASP A 59 -14.26 -3.91 -1.47
N PRO A 60 -15.35 -3.95 -2.20
CA PRO A 60 -15.60 -4.97 -3.23
C PRO A 60 -14.67 -4.85 -4.45
N GLU A 61 -14.07 -3.68 -4.68
CA GLU A 61 -13.18 -3.45 -5.82
C GLU A 61 -11.71 -3.74 -5.51
N ARG A 62 -11.40 -4.05 -4.25
CA ARG A 62 -10.04 -4.32 -3.77
C ARG A 62 -10.00 -5.61 -3.00
N HIS A 63 -9.15 -6.52 -3.41
CA HIS A 63 -9.02 -7.80 -2.73
C HIS A 63 -7.66 -7.88 -2.03
N VAL A 64 -7.71 -8.14 -0.72
CA VAL A 64 -6.52 -8.48 0.05
C VAL A 64 -6.24 -9.96 -0.15
N LEU A 65 -5.10 -10.27 -0.77
CA LEU A 65 -4.62 -11.64 -0.97
C LEU A 65 -3.73 -12.03 0.22
N LEU A 66 -4.02 -13.17 0.84
CA LEU A 66 -3.21 -13.74 1.91
C LEU A 66 -2.60 -15.07 1.44
N ALA A 67 -1.27 -15.13 1.38
CA ALA A 67 -0.57 -16.38 1.21
C ALA A 67 -0.51 -17.10 2.55
N VAL A 68 -1.00 -18.33 2.60
CA VAL A 68 -1.02 -19.17 3.80
C VAL A 68 -0.23 -20.45 3.56
N ASP A 69 0.49 -20.91 4.57
CA ASP A 69 1.17 -22.21 4.54
C ASP A 69 0.24 -23.38 4.87
N ASP A 70 0.79 -24.57 4.98
CA ASP A 70 0.03 -25.78 5.26
C ASP A 70 -0.66 -25.76 6.64
N ASP A 71 -0.10 -25.01 7.59
CA ASP A 71 -0.64 -24.83 8.95
C ASP A 71 -1.72 -23.72 9.00
N GLY A 72 -2.05 -23.10 7.86
CA GLY A 72 -2.99 -21.99 7.80
C GLY A 72 -2.42 -20.66 8.27
N THR A 73 -1.11 -20.60 8.57
CA THR A 73 -0.43 -19.37 8.98
C THR A 73 -0.25 -18.44 7.78
N ALA A 74 -0.67 -17.18 7.93
CA ALA A 74 -0.43 -16.18 6.90
C ALA A 74 1.06 -15.80 6.86
N VAL A 75 1.70 -16.04 5.72
CA VAL A 75 3.14 -15.84 5.48
C VAL A 75 3.44 -14.72 4.47
N GLY A 76 2.42 -14.18 3.82
CA GLY A 76 2.55 -13.07 2.89
C GLY A 76 1.21 -12.41 2.59
N MET A 77 1.28 -11.21 2.04
CA MET A 77 0.12 -10.39 1.68
C MET A 77 0.36 -9.65 0.37
N GLY A 78 -0.69 -9.43 -0.38
CA GLY A 78 -0.78 -8.50 -1.50
C GLY A 78 -2.16 -7.86 -1.54
N ILE A 79 -2.29 -6.73 -2.20
CA ILE A 79 -3.59 -6.08 -2.43
C ILE A 79 -3.73 -5.91 -3.93
N VAL A 80 -4.73 -6.54 -4.52
CA VAL A 80 -5.05 -6.44 -5.94
C VAL A 80 -6.31 -5.62 -6.15
N ALA A 81 -6.29 -4.77 -7.16
CA ALA A 81 -7.43 -3.99 -7.62
C ALA A 81 -7.35 -3.80 -9.13
N MET A 82 -8.48 -3.64 -9.78
CA MET A 82 -8.51 -3.24 -11.18
C MET A 82 -8.12 -1.76 -11.33
N ASP A 83 -7.25 -1.47 -12.27
CA ASP A 83 -6.94 -0.12 -12.74
C ASP A 83 -7.43 0.01 -14.18
N ARG A 84 -8.70 0.36 -14.33
CA ARG A 84 -9.36 0.51 -15.65
C ARG A 84 -9.18 1.89 -16.26
N THR A 85 -8.64 2.82 -15.48
CA THR A 85 -8.59 4.23 -15.88
C THR A 85 -7.37 4.59 -16.73
N GLY A 86 -6.50 3.61 -16.98
CA GLY A 86 -5.35 3.78 -17.86
C GLY A 86 -4.36 4.86 -17.43
N HIS A 87 -4.47 5.37 -16.20
CA HIS A 87 -3.71 6.53 -15.71
C HIS A 87 -2.19 6.45 -15.85
N LEU A 88 -1.67 5.30 -16.23
CA LEU A 88 -0.25 5.09 -16.31
C LEU A 88 0.26 4.81 -17.73
N LEU A 89 -0.51 4.06 -18.55
CA LEU A 89 -0.06 3.57 -19.86
C LEU A 89 -1.22 3.47 -20.87
N ASP A 90 -2.41 4.04 -20.55
CA ASP A 90 -3.66 3.85 -21.31
C ASP A 90 -4.05 2.38 -21.51
N ILE A 91 -3.57 1.49 -20.65
CA ILE A 91 -3.93 0.08 -20.63
C ILE A 91 -4.60 -0.29 -19.32
N ALA A 92 -5.65 -1.13 -19.40
CA ALA A 92 -6.25 -1.73 -18.23
C ALA A 92 -5.26 -2.71 -17.59
N ALA A 93 -5.10 -2.67 -16.28
CA ALA A 93 -4.20 -3.56 -15.56
C ALA A 93 -4.75 -3.97 -14.19
N ALA A 94 -4.50 -5.20 -13.78
CA ALA A 94 -4.64 -5.61 -12.38
C ALA A 94 -3.44 -5.09 -11.59
N ARG A 95 -3.67 -4.13 -10.71
CA ARG A 95 -2.62 -3.49 -9.93
C ARG A 95 -2.42 -4.21 -8.59
N LEU A 96 -1.29 -4.89 -8.46
CA LEU A 96 -0.86 -5.52 -7.21
C LEU A 96 0.01 -4.57 -6.41
N THR A 97 -0.43 -4.22 -5.22
CA THR A 97 0.28 -3.36 -4.27
C THR A 97 0.53 -4.10 -2.96
N HIS A 98 1.36 -3.55 -2.08
CA HIS A 98 1.65 -4.13 -0.76
C HIS A 98 2.12 -5.58 -0.83
N LEU A 99 2.84 -5.97 -1.90
CA LEU A 99 3.40 -7.32 -2.02
C LEU A 99 4.50 -7.53 -0.97
N VAL A 100 4.17 -8.25 0.09
CA VAL A 100 5.03 -8.50 1.23
C VAL A 100 5.04 -9.97 1.58
N VAL A 101 6.22 -10.52 1.85
CA VAL A 101 6.40 -11.87 2.39
C VAL A 101 7.23 -11.77 3.66
N ASP A 102 6.79 -12.44 4.72
CA ASP A 102 7.53 -12.54 5.98
C ASP A 102 8.94 -13.06 5.70
N ARG A 103 9.95 -12.40 6.27
CA ARG A 103 11.36 -12.73 6.05
C ARG A 103 11.69 -14.20 6.36
N ARG A 104 11.04 -14.76 7.39
CA ARG A 104 11.22 -16.14 7.83
C ARG A 104 10.66 -17.17 6.84
N HIS A 105 9.73 -16.73 5.97
CA HIS A 105 9.02 -17.56 5.00
C HIS A 105 9.39 -17.24 3.55
N ARG A 106 10.42 -16.42 3.32
CA ARG A 106 10.95 -16.13 1.98
C ARG A 106 11.51 -17.39 1.33
N ARG A 107 11.60 -17.34 0.01
CA ARG A 107 12.13 -18.44 -0.84
C ARG A 107 11.27 -19.73 -0.83
N ARG A 108 10.10 -19.71 -0.20
CA ARG A 108 9.15 -20.84 -0.14
C ARG A 108 7.97 -20.71 -1.11
N GLY A 109 8.08 -19.82 -2.11
CA GLY A 109 7.04 -19.66 -3.16
C GLY A 109 5.93 -18.68 -2.87
N ALA A 110 5.79 -18.11 -1.65
CA ALA A 110 4.69 -17.21 -1.29
C ALA A 110 4.54 -15.99 -2.21
N GLY A 111 5.64 -15.32 -2.58
CA GLY A 111 5.60 -14.20 -3.51
C GLY A 111 5.14 -14.59 -4.91
N ARG A 112 5.57 -15.76 -5.40
CA ARG A 112 5.12 -16.30 -6.68
C ARG A 112 3.63 -16.65 -6.65
N ALA A 113 3.15 -17.27 -5.56
CA ALA A 113 1.75 -17.61 -5.38
C ALA A 113 0.85 -16.36 -5.37
N LEU A 114 1.27 -15.29 -4.68
CA LEU A 114 0.55 -14.00 -4.66
C LEU A 114 0.45 -13.36 -6.05
N ILE A 115 1.53 -13.42 -6.84
CA ILE A 115 1.52 -12.89 -8.21
C ILE A 115 0.64 -13.77 -9.11
N ALA A 116 0.70 -15.10 -8.97
CA ALA A 116 -0.17 -16.01 -9.71
C ALA A 116 -1.66 -15.75 -9.40
N ALA A 117 -2.00 -15.48 -8.13
CA ALA A 117 -3.37 -15.12 -7.75
C ALA A 117 -3.79 -13.77 -8.35
N ALA A 118 -2.87 -12.80 -8.46
CA ALA A 118 -3.15 -11.53 -9.12
C ALA A 118 -3.34 -11.70 -10.65
N ALA A 119 -2.60 -12.63 -11.27
CA ALA A 119 -2.79 -12.97 -12.68
C ALA A 119 -4.15 -13.64 -12.90
N ALA A 120 -4.51 -14.62 -12.06
CA ALA A 120 -5.83 -15.25 -12.13
C ALA A 120 -6.98 -14.24 -11.92
N PHE A 121 -6.79 -13.26 -11.02
CA PHE A 121 -7.75 -12.16 -10.86
C PHE A 121 -7.86 -11.30 -12.12
N ALA A 122 -6.73 -11.00 -12.80
CA ALA A 122 -6.73 -10.28 -14.06
C ALA A 122 -7.51 -11.05 -15.14
N GLU A 123 -7.20 -12.34 -15.32
CA GLU A 123 -7.88 -13.22 -16.27
C GLU A 123 -9.41 -13.28 -16.04
N GLN A 124 -9.85 -13.41 -14.79
CA GLN A 124 -11.28 -13.43 -14.43
C GLN A 124 -12.00 -12.10 -14.72
N ASN A 125 -11.28 -11.04 -14.96
CA ASN A 125 -11.82 -9.70 -15.24
C ASN A 125 -11.49 -9.21 -16.66
N ASP A 126 -11.08 -10.11 -17.56
CA ASP A 126 -10.69 -9.80 -18.95
C ASP A 126 -9.59 -8.74 -19.06
N ILE A 127 -8.62 -8.80 -18.15
CA ILE A 127 -7.47 -7.88 -18.10
C ILE A 127 -6.20 -8.65 -18.45
N GLU A 128 -5.49 -8.20 -19.47
CA GLU A 128 -4.28 -8.87 -19.98
C GLU A 128 -3.01 -8.54 -19.17
N HIS A 129 -3.03 -7.47 -18.37
CA HIS A 129 -1.82 -6.95 -17.74
C HIS A 129 -1.90 -6.97 -16.22
N VAL A 130 -0.77 -7.35 -15.60
CA VAL A 130 -0.58 -7.21 -14.15
C VAL A 130 0.52 -6.19 -13.89
N MET A 131 0.25 -5.22 -13.05
CA MET A 131 1.18 -4.15 -12.66
C MET A 131 1.58 -4.30 -11.20
N VAL A 132 2.88 -4.28 -10.91
CA VAL A 132 3.43 -4.37 -9.55
C VAL A 132 4.31 -3.17 -9.25
N GLY A 133 4.08 -2.53 -8.10
CA GLY A 133 4.97 -1.48 -7.60
C GLY A 133 6.13 -2.05 -6.79
N VAL A 134 7.36 -1.74 -7.16
CA VAL A 134 8.57 -2.08 -6.42
C VAL A 134 9.47 -0.87 -6.24
N SER A 135 10.14 -0.77 -5.09
CA SER A 135 11.13 0.29 -4.89
C SER A 135 12.33 0.09 -5.83
N PRO A 136 12.79 1.14 -6.55
CA PRO A 136 14.01 1.06 -7.34
C PRO A 136 15.24 0.60 -6.53
N ALA A 137 15.27 0.92 -5.23
CA ALA A 137 16.34 0.50 -4.32
C ALA A 137 16.25 -0.98 -3.91
N SER A 138 15.14 -1.67 -4.16
CA SER A 138 14.97 -3.08 -3.82
C SER A 138 15.57 -3.99 -4.89
N ARG A 139 16.87 -4.26 -4.81
CA ARG A 139 17.56 -5.16 -5.76
C ARG A 139 16.94 -6.56 -5.79
N GLU A 140 16.56 -7.09 -4.62
CA GLU A 140 15.93 -8.42 -4.50
C GLU A 140 14.55 -8.44 -5.18
N GLY A 141 13.71 -7.43 -4.91
CA GLY A 141 12.38 -7.29 -5.50
C GLY A 141 12.45 -7.14 -7.02
N ASN A 142 13.34 -6.27 -7.52
CA ASN A 142 13.52 -6.07 -8.96
C ASN A 142 13.98 -7.34 -9.67
N ARG A 143 14.97 -8.08 -9.12
CA ARG A 143 15.41 -9.37 -9.68
C ARG A 143 14.31 -10.43 -9.67
N PHE A 144 13.51 -10.46 -8.59
CA PHE A 144 12.39 -11.39 -8.48
C PHE A 144 11.36 -11.15 -9.54
N LEU A 145 10.93 -9.89 -9.75
CA LEU A 145 9.95 -9.52 -10.78
C LEU A 145 10.49 -9.76 -12.20
N ALA A 146 11.73 -9.38 -12.48
CA ALA A 146 12.36 -9.62 -13.78
C ALA A 146 12.39 -11.12 -14.16
N ARG A 147 12.62 -12.03 -13.21
CA ARG A 147 12.56 -13.48 -13.46
C ARG A 147 11.14 -14.00 -13.75
N LEU A 148 10.12 -13.22 -13.46
CA LEU A 148 8.73 -13.51 -13.78
C LEU A 148 8.25 -12.82 -15.06
N GLY A 149 9.15 -12.14 -15.79
CA GLY A 149 8.83 -11.46 -17.04
C GLY A 149 8.34 -10.02 -16.87
N PHE A 150 8.36 -9.45 -15.66
CA PHE A 150 8.02 -8.04 -15.49
C PHE A 150 9.11 -7.12 -16.03
N MET A 151 8.71 -6.15 -16.83
CA MET A 151 9.57 -5.08 -17.33
C MET A 151 9.31 -3.78 -16.57
N PRO A 152 10.34 -2.94 -16.32
CA PRO A 152 10.14 -1.63 -15.71
C PRO A 152 9.53 -0.67 -16.75
N VAL A 153 8.40 -0.04 -16.42
CA VAL A 153 7.68 0.85 -17.33
C VAL A 153 7.57 2.28 -16.84
N LEU A 154 7.73 2.51 -15.53
CA LEU A 154 7.53 3.84 -14.96
C LEU A 154 8.33 4.09 -13.68
N VAL A 155 8.83 5.32 -13.53
CA VAL A 155 9.36 5.87 -12.29
C VAL A 155 8.46 7.00 -11.81
N ARG A 156 7.83 6.84 -10.66
CA ARG A 156 7.05 7.91 -10.00
C ARG A 156 7.95 8.74 -9.10
N ARG A 157 7.81 10.07 -9.20
CA ARG A 157 8.47 11.02 -8.31
C ARG A 157 7.41 11.80 -7.54
N VAL A 158 7.72 12.19 -6.31
CA VAL A 158 6.81 12.96 -5.46
C VAL A 158 7.58 14.08 -4.77
N ALA A 159 6.97 15.26 -4.72
CA ALA A 159 7.44 16.40 -3.97
C ALA A 159 6.29 17.02 -3.18
N THR A 160 6.57 17.71 -2.09
CA THR A 160 5.54 18.51 -1.41
C THR A 160 5.34 19.82 -2.17
N VAL A 161 4.11 20.36 -2.12
CA VAL A 161 3.82 21.68 -2.70
C VAL A 161 4.76 22.76 -2.13
N GLN A 162 5.10 22.64 -0.84
CA GLN A 162 6.01 23.58 -0.18
C GLN A 162 7.43 23.53 -0.77
N VAL A 163 7.94 22.34 -1.11
CA VAL A 163 9.23 22.18 -1.79
C VAL A 163 9.17 22.76 -3.19
N LEU A 164 8.10 22.45 -3.94
CA LEU A 164 7.92 23.00 -5.29
C LEU A 164 7.86 24.52 -5.30
N ARG A 165 7.13 25.13 -4.35
CA ARG A 165 7.05 26.60 -4.19
C ARG A 165 8.40 27.26 -3.86
N ARG A 166 9.33 26.56 -3.23
CA ARG A 166 10.68 27.07 -2.95
C ARG A 166 11.59 27.07 -4.16
N HIS A 167 11.37 26.14 -5.09
CA HIS A 167 12.24 25.95 -6.25
C HIS A 167 11.64 26.50 -7.56
N LEU A 168 10.35 26.77 -7.57
CA LEU A 168 9.64 27.26 -8.73
C LEU A 168 9.04 28.63 -8.40
N VAL A 169 9.25 29.62 -9.27
CA VAL A 169 8.44 30.83 -9.30
C VAL A 169 7.09 30.38 -9.85
N VAL A 170 6.09 30.18 -8.97
CA VAL A 170 4.72 29.83 -9.39
C VAL A 170 4.04 31.13 -9.79
N PRO A 171 3.78 31.40 -11.08
CA PRO A 171 2.97 32.51 -11.50
C PRO A 171 1.56 32.35 -10.91
N ASP A 172 0.87 33.45 -10.66
CA ASP A 172 -0.54 33.44 -10.27
C ASP A 172 -1.36 32.99 -11.49
N ILE A 173 -1.41 31.69 -11.67
CA ILE A 173 -2.24 31.08 -12.70
C ILE A 173 -3.62 31.01 -12.09
N GLY A 174 -4.52 31.94 -12.32
CA GLY A 174 -5.90 31.92 -11.82
C GLY A 174 -6.64 30.59 -12.15
N LEU A 175 -6.15 29.50 -11.58
CA LEU A 175 -6.80 28.21 -11.66
C LEU A 175 -8.01 28.26 -10.74
N ASP A 176 -9.18 28.44 -11.31
CA ASP A 176 -10.45 28.25 -10.61
C ASP A 176 -10.65 26.74 -10.32
N VAL A 177 -9.85 26.24 -9.40
CA VAL A 177 -10.00 24.87 -8.93
C VAL A 177 -11.05 24.90 -7.81
N PRO A 178 -12.20 24.21 -7.96
CA PRO A 178 -13.20 24.14 -6.91
C PRO A 178 -12.54 23.73 -5.60
N ALA A 179 -12.66 24.56 -4.57
CA ALA A 179 -12.06 24.30 -3.26
C ALA A 179 -12.57 22.95 -2.75
N GLY A 180 -11.70 21.96 -2.71
CA GLY A 180 -12.00 20.66 -2.11
C GLY A 180 -12.48 20.88 -0.69
N ARG A 181 -13.51 20.13 -0.28
CA ARG A 181 -14.18 20.21 1.02
C ARG A 181 -13.21 20.59 2.15
N PRO A 182 -13.50 21.63 2.94
CA PRO A 182 -12.60 22.07 4.01
C PRO A 182 -12.40 20.92 4.99
N ARG A 183 -11.13 20.62 5.28
CA ARG A 183 -10.79 19.67 6.34
C ARG A 183 -11.38 20.18 7.65
N PRO A 184 -12.11 19.37 8.44
CA PRO A 184 -12.62 19.80 9.73
C PRO A 184 -11.44 20.29 10.59
N ARG A 185 -11.51 21.55 11.01
CA ARG A 185 -10.55 22.14 11.96
C ARG A 185 -10.55 21.28 13.21
N ARG A 186 -9.41 20.69 13.57
CA ARG A 186 -9.24 20.07 14.89
C ARG A 186 -9.59 21.12 15.93
N ARG A 187 -10.70 20.94 16.64
CA ARG A 187 -11.01 21.70 17.84
C ARG A 187 -9.85 21.52 18.82
N ARG A 188 -9.17 22.60 19.16
CA ARG A 188 -8.26 22.64 20.30
C ARG A 188 -9.10 22.30 21.53
N ALA A 189 -8.69 21.28 22.27
CA ALA A 189 -9.25 20.99 23.59
C ALA A 189 -9.06 22.22 24.49
N PRO A 190 -10.07 22.62 25.29
CA PRO A 190 -9.90 23.71 26.22
C PRO A 190 -8.86 23.33 27.26
N GLN A 191 -7.86 24.20 27.44
CA GLN A 191 -6.90 24.09 28.54
C GLN A 191 -7.67 24.24 29.85
N GLY A 192 -7.71 23.18 30.65
CA GLY A 192 -8.30 23.19 31.97
C GLY A 192 -7.64 24.27 32.84
N ARG A 193 -8.44 25.21 33.33
CA ARG A 193 -8.11 26.17 34.38
C ARG A 193 -7.73 25.35 35.63
N ARG A 194 -6.51 25.48 36.06
CA ARG A 194 -6.12 25.07 37.41
C ARG A 194 -6.67 26.12 38.38
N GLU A 195 -7.72 25.81 39.08
CA GLU A 195 -8.13 26.57 40.25
C GLU A 195 -7.19 26.22 41.40
N GLY A 196 -6.54 27.25 41.94
CA GLY A 196 -5.75 27.16 43.14
C GLY A 196 -6.71 27.10 44.33
N VAL A 197 -6.44 26.18 45.23
CA VAL A 197 -7.02 26.14 46.56
C VAL A 197 -6.00 26.72 47.54
N ALA A 198 -6.44 27.75 48.24
CA ALA A 198 -5.75 28.35 49.35
C ALA A 198 -5.72 27.39 50.56
#